data_88e27d510c956f54015d5fcd2df482ff
#
_entry.id   88e27d510c956f54015d5fcd2df482ff
#
_cell.length_a   1.000
_cell.length_b   1.000
_cell.length_c   1.000
_cell.angle_alpha   90.00
_cell.angle_beta   90.00
_cell.angle_gamma   90.00
#
_symmetry.space_group_name_H-M   'P 1'
#
loop_
_entity.id
_entity.type
_entity.pdbx_description
1 polymer ?
#
loop_
_entity_poly.entity_id
_entity_poly.type
_entity_poly.pdbx_seq_one_letter_code
_entity_poly.pdbx_strand_id
1 'polypeptide(L)'
;MKANNRDVQRISNLARGYDRNLCGKDFLICYGEEGNTRMLEVTFSKKRFNHLVGIDIGQCHIKPWVLYKKALAGTLTPHDLGSSLSQYFPTKALAARMMNAFASSATHVSKVNPLSTHVNAEIWISGDAAQFAIGCLKVNAEYHSSSCYVPSSLQLLKPEKVDMKSSGERMPIVAMLSKDASAKGYDTLLYVNEELLESSRDSLGFIIRSFGDTDALRT
;
A
#
# COMPACT_ATOMS: atom_id res chain seq x y z
N MET A 1 -6.00 -14.44 19.67
CA MET A 1 -5.00 -14.18 20.73
C MET A 1 -5.51 -13.02 21.59
N LYS A 2 -5.43 -13.11 22.93
CA LYS A 2 -5.87 -12.04 23.81
C LYS A 2 -4.88 -10.87 23.75
N ALA A 3 -5.39 -9.68 23.44
CA ALA A 3 -4.56 -8.48 23.31
C ALA A 3 -4.06 -7.97 24.67
N ASN A 4 -2.91 -7.32 24.67
CA ASN A 4 -2.32 -6.65 25.82
C ASN A 4 -2.00 -5.17 25.52
N ASN A 5 -1.53 -4.41 26.52
CA ASN A 5 -1.23 -2.98 26.36
C ASN A 5 -0.13 -2.70 25.32
N ARG A 6 0.84 -3.61 25.14
CA ARG A 6 1.90 -3.48 24.13
C ARG A 6 1.33 -3.61 22.72
N ASP A 7 0.35 -4.49 22.53
CA ASP A 7 -0.33 -4.65 21.24
C ASP A 7 -1.16 -3.41 20.92
N VAL A 8 -1.88 -2.87 21.90
CA VAL A 8 -2.63 -1.61 21.76
C VAL A 8 -1.72 -0.46 21.34
N GLN A 9 -0.58 -0.29 22.00
CA GLN A 9 0.37 0.76 21.65
C GLN A 9 0.92 0.57 20.24
N ARG A 10 1.21 -0.68 19.85
CA ARG A 10 1.65 -1.02 18.49
C ARG A 10 0.59 -0.66 17.46
N ILE A 11 -0.67 -1.04 17.66
CA ILE A 11 -1.79 -0.71 16.77
C ILE A 11 -1.96 0.81 16.65
N SER A 12 -1.89 1.54 17.76
CA SER A 12 -2.01 3.00 17.76
C SER A 12 -0.87 3.68 16.95
N ASN A 13 0.35 3.19 17.08
CA ASN A 13 1.48 3.70 16.30
C ASN A 13 1.32 3.39 14.79
N LEU A 14 0.84 2.18 14.46
CA LEU A 14 0.55 1.80 13.07
C LEU A 14 -0.58 2.64 12.47
N ALA A 15 -1.65 2.90 13.23
CA ALA A 15 -2.76 3.73 12.79
C ALA A 15 -2.32 5.16 12.46
N ARG A 16 -1.48 5.77 13.31
CA ARG A 16 -0.94 7.12 13.06
C ARG A 16 -0.04 7.17 11.84
N GLY A 17 0.82 6.15 11.64
CA GLY A 17 1.65 6.05 10.44
C GLY A 17 0.81 5.88 9.18
N TYR A 18 -0.19 5.01 9.23
CA TYR A 18 -1.12 4.77 8.13
C TYR A 18 -1.94 6.03 7.78
N ASP A 19 -2.47 6.73 8.77
CA ASP A 19 -3.25 7.94 8.59
C ASP A 19 -2.42 9.06 7.93
N ARG A 20 -1.19 9.24 8.39
CA ARG A 20 -0.29 10.29 7.89
C ARG A 20 0.16 10.02 6.45
N ASN A 21 0.52 8.78 6.14
CA ASN A 21 1.27 8.48 4.93
C ASN A 21 0.39 7.91 3.81
N LEU A 22 -0.71 7.24 4.13
CA LEU A 22 -1.46 6.44 3.16
C LEU A 22 -2.95 6.75 3.14
N CYS A 23 -3.59 6.86 4.30
CA CYS A 23 -5.05 6.96 4.40
C CYS A 23 -5.59 8.25 3.79
N GLY A 24 -6.61 8.11 2.94
CA GLY A 24 -7.24 9.26 2.28
C GLY A 24 -6.44 9.80 1.11
N LYS A 25 -5.45 9.03 0.64
CA LYS A 25 -4.65 9.33 -0.55
C LYS A 25 -4.88 8.30 -1.64
N ASP A 26 -4.82 8.79 -2.87
CA ASP A 26 -4.73 7.97 -4.07
C ASP A 26 -3.30 8.04 -4.60
N PHE A 27 -2.76 6.89 -4.98
CA PHE A 27 -1.41 6.76 -5.53
C PHE A 27 -1.52 6.30 -6.99
N LEU A 28 -0.97 7.08 -7.90
CA LEU A 28 -0.79 6.67 -9.29
C LEU A 28 0.61 6.08 -9.43
N ILE A 29 0.67 4.82 -9.83
CA ILE A 29 1.90 4.06 -10.00
C ILE A 29 2.10 3.80 -11.49
N CYS A 30 3.17 4.34 -12.03
CA CYS A 30 3.65 4.05 -13.38
C CYS A 30 4.71 2.96 -13.29
N TYR A 31 4.54 1.86 -14.01
CA TYR A 31 5.40 0.69 -13.91
C TYR A 31 5.55 -0.01 -15.26
N GLY A 32 6.64 -0.70 -15.45
CA GLY A 32 6.95 -1.43 -16.68
C GLY A 32 8.37 -1.24 -17.13
N GLU A 33 8.65 -1.71 -18.33
CA GLU A 33 9.92 -1.58 -19.03
C GLU A 33 9.79 -0.62 -20.21
N GLU A 34 10.91 -0.33 -20.84
CA GLU A 34 11.00 0.55 -22.00
C GLU A 34 9.94 0.24 -23.07
N GLY A 35 9.20 1.26 -23.48
CA GLY A 35 8.14 1.14 -24.49
C GLY A 35 6.84 0.46 -24.05
N ASN A 36 6.74 -0.05 -22.80
CA ASN A 36 5.55 -0.72 -22.26
C ASN A 36 5.19 -0.25 -20.83
N THR A 37 5.14 1.05 -20.64
CA THR A 37 4.73 1.63 -19.34
C THR A 37 3.23 1.50 -19.15
N ARG A 38 2.82 1.00 -18.00
CA ARG A 38 1.44 0.83 -17.54
C ARG A 38 1.19 1.69 -16.32
N MET A 39 -0.08 1.94 -16.04
CA MET A 39 -0.51 2.73 -14.90
C MET A 39 -1.55 1.97 -14.09
N LEU A 40 -1.50 2.14 -12.78
CA LEU A 40 -2.54 1.72 -11.86
C LEU A 40 -2.74 2.76 -10.76
N GLU A 41 -3.95 2.88 -10.29
CA GLU A 41 -4.29 3.73 -9.15
C GLU A 41 -4.57 2.85 -7.93
N VAL A 42 -4.01 3.22 -6.78
CA VAL A 42 -4.24 2.53 -5.50
C VAL A 42 -4.77 3.51 -4.48
N THR A 43 -5.93 3.19 -3.92
CA THR A 43 -6.58 3.99 -2.86
C THR A 43 -6.47 3.30 -1.51
N PHE A 44 -5.93 4.02 -0.52
CA PHE A 44 -5.86 3.57 0.86
C PHE A 44 -6.99 4.21 1.69
N SER A 45 -7.85 3.38 2.28
CA SER A 45 -8.97 3.84 3.08
C SER A 45 -8.94 3.34 4.52
N LYS A 46 -9.58 4.08 5.44
CA LYS A 46 -9.73 3.71 6.87
C LYS A 46 -10.30 2.29 7.04
N LYS A 47 -11.19 1.87 6.15
CA LYS A 47 -11.83 0.54 6.21
C LYS A 47 -10.86 -0.62 6.03
N ARG A 48 -9.72 -0.40 5.36
CA ARG A 48 -8.73 -1.45 5.06
C ARG A 48 -7.71 -1.64 6.16
N PHE A 49 -7.49 -0.64 7.02
CA PHE A 49 -6.46 -0.66 8.05
C PHE A 49 -6.49 -1.94 8.90
N ASN A 50 -7.65 -2.27 9.47
CA ASN A 50 -7.77 -3.40 10.40
C ASN A 50 -7.35 -4.72 9.77
N HIS A 51 -7.78 -4.95 8.53
CA HIS A 51 -7.44 -6.16 7.79
C HIS A 51 -5.93 -6.22 7.46
N LEU A 52 -5.35 -5.11 7.04
CA LEU A 52 -3.92 -5.04 6.71
C LEU A 52 -3.03 -5.32 7.92
N VAL A 53 -3.40 -4.85 9.10
CA VAL A 53 -2.63 -5.09 10.32
C VAL A 53 -2.94 -6.41 11.03
N GLY A 54 -3.88 -7.21 10.52
CA GLY A 54 -4.19 -8.53 11.04
C GLY A 54 -5.15 -8.54 12.24
N ILE A 55 -6.09 -7.59 12.27
CA ILE A 55 -7.17 -7.53 13.26
C ILE A 55 -8.44 -8.15 12.64
N ASP A 56 -8.95 -9.20 13.27
CA ASP A 56 -10.24 -9.81 12.93
C ASP A 56 -11.37 -9.02 13.58
N ILE A 57 -12.08 -8.27 12.77
CA ILE A 57 -13.16 -7.39 13.22
C ILE A 57 -14.33 -8.16 13.84
N GLY A 58 -14.58 -9.38 13.39
CA GLY A 58 -15.64 -10.24 13.96
C GLY A 58 -15.42 -10.60 15.43
N GLN A 59 -14.18 -10.48 15.90
CA GLN A 59 -13.78 -10.77 17.29
C GLN A 59 -13.55 -9.51 18.14
N CYS A 60 -13.73 -8.31 17.57
CA CYS A 60 -13.64 -7.06 18.30
C CYS A 60 -14.93 -6.76 19.06
N HIS A 61 -14.81 -6.11 20.24
CA HIS A 61 -15.97 -5.63 20.99
C HIS A 61 -16.51 -4.28 20.47
N ILE A 62 -15.81 -3.65 19.53
CA ILE A 62 -16.17 -2.36 18.94
C ILE A 62 -16.17 -2.44 17.42
N LYS A 63 -16.90 -1.52 16.77
CA LYS A 63 -16.99 -1.44 15.32
C LYS A 63 -15.65 -1.03 14.68
N PRO A 64 -15.35 -1.45 13.43
CA PRO A 64 -14.08 -1.18 12.74
C PRO A 64 -13.66 0.30 12.74
N TRP A 65 -14.60 1.19 12.44
CA TRP A 65 -14.33 2.62 12.37
C TRP A 65 -14.07 3.24 13.77
N VAL A 66 -14.71 2.69 14.83
CA VAL A 66 -14.46 3.10 16.23
C VAL A 66 -13.07 2.67 16.65
N LEU A 67 -12.67 1.43 16.29
CA LEU A 67 -11.32 0.91 16.56
C LEU A 67 -10.25 1.84 15.94
N TYR A 68 -10.40 2.16 14.67
CA TYR A 68 -9.45 3.05 13.99
C TYR A 68 -9.37 4.42 14.64
N LYS A 69 -10.53 5.03 14.96
CA LYS A 69 -10.60 6.33 15.65
C LYS A 69 -9.94 6.29 17.02
N LYS A 70 -10.22 5.26 17.83
CA LYS A 70 -9.59 5.08 19.16
C LYS A 70 -8.08 4.84 19.05
N ALA A 71 -7.64 4.07 18.06
CA ALA A 71 -6.22 3.85 17.81
C ALA A 71 -5.48 5.14 17.50
N LEU A 72 -6.04 6.00 16.63
CA LEU A 72 -5.48 7.32 16.32
C LEU A 72 -5.43 8.22 17.55
N ALA A 73 -6.49 8.27 18.34
CA ALA A 73 -6.59 9.08 19.56
C ALA A 73 -5.73 8.54 20.72
N GLY A 74 -5.19 7.30 20.61
CA GLY A 74 -4.46 6.66 21.71
C GLY A 74 -5.33 6.22 22.86
N THR A 75 -6.65 6.08 22.66
CA THR A 75 -7.65 5.67 23.67
C THR A 75 -8.13 4.24 23.51
N LEU A 76 -7.50 3.48 22.60
CA LEU A 76 -7.77 2.06 22.41
C LEU A 76 -7.34 1.27 23.65
N THR A 77 -8.10 0.24 24.02
CA THR A 77 -7.81 -0.62 25.17
C THR A 77 -7.74 -2.10 24.76
N PRO A 78 -7.10 -2.97 25.55
CA PRO A 78 -7.14 -4.41 25.28
C PRO A 78 -8.56 -4.98 25.28
N HIS A 79 -9.47 -4.43 26.08
CA HIS A 79 -10.88 -4.83 26.12
C HIS A 79 -11.57 -4.56 24.78
N ASP A 80 -11.30 -3.41 24.15
CA ASP A 80 -11.88 -3.07 22.82
C ASP A 80 -11.52 -4.12 21.76
N LEU A 81 -10.32 -4.66 21.83
CA LEU A 81 -9.81 -5.65 20.90
C LEU A 81 -10.33 -7.08 21.17
N GLY A 82 -10.61 -7.43 22.42
CA GLY A 82 -11.04 -8.79 22.78
C GLY A 82 -10.02 -9.84 22.33
N SER A 83 -10.45 -10.81 21.53
CA SER A 83 -9.61 -11.87 20.94
C SER A 83 -9.27 -11.65 19.46
N SER A 84 -9.44 -10.44 18.99
CA SER A 84 -9.38 -10.08 17.55
C SER A 84 -8.00 -10.18 16.90
N LEU A 85 -6.92 -10.29 17.66
CA LEU A 85 -5.58 -10.40 17.07
C LEU A 85 -5.37 -11.79 16.50
N SER A 86 -5.17 -11.85 15.17
CA SER A 86 -4.85 -13.08 14.48
C SER A 86 -3.48 -13.62 14.92
N GLN A 87 -3.23 -14.91 14.71
CA GLN A 87 -1.89 -15.49 14.92
C GLN A 87 -0.81 -14.82 14.04
N TYR A 88 -1.21 -14.18 12.95
CA TYR A 88 -0.32 -13.46 12.04
C TYR A 88 -0.11 -11.99 12.42
N PHE A 89 -0.75 -11.49 13.49
CA PHE A 89 -0.65 -10.08 13.88
C PHE A 89 0.80 -9.60 14.04
N PRO A 90 1.72 -10.32 14.71
CA PRO A 90 3.11 -9.85 14.85
C PRO A 90 3.80 -9.62 13.52
N THR A 91 3.63 -10.55 12.56
CA THR A 91 4.21 -10.47 11.22
C THR A 91 3.55 -9.36 10.39
N LYS A 92 2.21 -9.29 10.42
CA LYS A 92 1.47 -8.23 9.71
C LYS A 92 1.76 -6.84 10.28
N ALA A 93 1.90 -6.71 11.59
CA ALA A 93 2.26 -5.45 12.23
C ALA A 93 3.67 -4.97 11.82
N LEU A 94 4.63 -5.91 11.64
CA LEU A 94 5.94 -5.56 11.10
C LEU A 94 5.84 -5.11 9.63
N ALA A 95 5.15 -5.86 8.78
CA ALA A 95 4.91 -5.49 7.39
C ALA A 95 4.17 -4.13 7.28
N ALA A 96 3.19 -3.86 8.15
CA ALA A 96 2.47 -2.59 8.18
C ALA A 96 3.36 -1.41 8.56
N ARG A 97 4.35 -1.63 9.44
CA ARG A 97 5.36 -0.61 9.74
C ARG A 97 6.20 -0.27 8.50
N MET A 98 6.60 -1.29 7.74
CA MET A 98 7.36 -1.10 6.50
C MET A 98 6.49 -0.46 5.41
N MET A 99 5.22 -0.86 5.31
CA MET A 99 4.26 -0.27 4.37
C MET A 99 4.04 1.23 4.59
N ASN A 100 4.25 1.76 5.80
CA ASN A 100 4.17 3.20 6.03
C ASN A 100 5.23 4.01 5.25
N ALA A 101 6.27 3.34 4.76
CA ALA A 101 7.26 3.90 3.84
C ALA A 101 6.93 3.56 2.36
N PHE A 102 5.68 3.22 2.05
CA PHE A 102 5.25 2.76 0.71
C PHE A 102 5.74 3.66 -0.42
N ALA A 103 5.57 4.96 -0.27
CA ALA A 103 5.92 5.93 -1.30
C ALA A 103 7.42 5.97 -1.67
N SER A 104 8.30 5.67 -0.70
CA SER A 104 9.76 5.73 -0.90
C SER A 104 10.41 4.35 -1.03
N SER A 105 9.64 3.27 -0.90
CA SER A 105 10.23 1.93 -0.80
C SER A 105 9.52 0.86 -1.63
N ALA A 106 8.38 1.15 -2.24
CA ALA A 106 7.78 0.28 -3.25
C ALA A 106 8.61 0.37 -4.54
N THR A 107 9.05 -0.79 -5.04
CA THR A 107 9.98 -0.85 -6.18
C THR A 107 9.43 -1.64 -7.37
N HIS A 108 8.47 -2.54 -7.15
CA HIS A 108 7.97 -3.42 -8.18
C HIS A 108 6.45 -3.63 -8.11
N VAL A 109 5.88 -3.89 -9.28
CA VAL A 109 4.50 -4.36 -9.47
C VAL A 109 4.54 -5.74 -10.11
N SER A 110 3.69 -6.66 -9.65
CA SER A 110 3.59 -8.03 -10.18
C SER A 110 2.14 -8.51 -10.19
N LYS A 111 1.79 -9.38 -11.15
CA LYS A 111 0.51 -10.11 -11.15
C LYS A 111 0.58 -11.39 -10.33
N VAL A 112 1.77 -11.85 -10.00
CA VAL A 112 2.01 -13.07 -9.23
C VAL A 112 2.34 -12.73 -7.80
N ASN A 113 1.79 -13.50 -6.85
CA ASN A 113 2.13 -13.34 -5.44
C ASN A 113 3.61 -13.69 -5.19
N PRO A 114 4.44 -12.76 -4.73
CA PRO A 114 5.86 -13.01 -4.54
C PRO A 114 6.19 -14.08 -3.48
N LEU A 115 5.23 -14.45 -2.65
CA LEU A 115 5.39 -15.49 -1.62
C LEU A 115 4.67 -16.80 -1.94
N SER A 116 4.14 -16.96 -3.15
CA SER A 116 3.42 -18.18 -3.59
C SER A 116 2.32 -18.63 -2.61
N THR A 117 1.73 -17.71 -1.85
CA THR A 117 0.64 -18.01 -0.91
C THR A 117 -0.71 -17.87 -1.61
N HIS A 118 -1.70 -18.68 -1.20
CA HIS A 118 -3.07 -18.61 -1.72
C HIS A 118 -3.83 -17.40 -1.15
N VAL A 119 -3.39 -16.20 -1.52
CA VAL A 119 -4.08 -14.95 -1.17
C VAL A 119 -4.73 -14.38 -2.42
N ASN A 120 -6.02 -14.10 -2.33
CA ASN A 120 -6.76 -13.50 -3.43
C ASN A 120 -6.35 -12.03 -3.61
N ALA A 121 -5.56 -11.77 -4.64
CA ALA A 121 -5.19 -10.44 -5.11
C ALA A 121 -4.92 -10.50 -6.61
N GLU A 122 -5.27 -9.44 -7.32
CA GLU A 122 -5.08 -9.36 -8.77
C GLU A 122 -3.71 -8.78 -9.13
N ILE A 123 -3.18 -7.96 -8.24
CA ILE A 123 -1.88 -7.31 -8.41
C ILE A 123 -1.17 -7.19 -7.07
N TRP A 124 0.15 -7.23 -7.11
CA TRP A 124 1.02 -7.11 -5.96
C TRP A 124 1.98 -5.95 -6.15
N ILE A 125 2.14 -5.15 -5.11
CA ILE A 125 3.12 -4.08 -5.04
C ILE A 125 4.10 -4.44 -3.93
N SER A 126 5.38 -4.48 -4.26
CA SER A 126 6.42 -4.90 -3.33
C SER A 126 7.55 -3.90 -3.23
N GLY A 127 8.16 -3.86 -2.06
CA GLY A 127 9.40 -3.14 -1.81
C GLY A 127 10.44 -4.10 -1.23
N ASP A 128 11.44 -4.45 -2.01
CA ASP A 128 12.43 -5.47 -1.62
C ASP A 128 13.26 -5.03 -0.42
N ALA A 129 13.77 -3.82 -0.46
CA ALA A 129 14.50 -3.23 0.67
C ALA A 129 13.60 -3.04 1.91
N ALA A 130 12.33 -2.73 1.70
CA ALA A 130 11.36 -2.54 2.77
C ALA A 130 10.65 -3.83 3.22
N GLN A 131 10.94 -4.95 2.58
CA GLN A 131 10.47 -6.29 2.97
C GLN A 131 8.94 -6.41 3.12
N PHE A 132 8.16 -5.77 2.25
CA PHE A 132 6.70 -5.91 2.24
C PHE A 132 6.16 -6.25 0.84
N ALA A 133 5.00 -6.89 0.81
CA ALA A 133 4.16 -7.01 -0.38
C ALA A 133 2.70 -6.70 -0.04
N ILE A 134 2.09 -5.85 -0.85
CA ILE A 134 0.68 -5.48 -0.74
C ILE A 134 -0.06 -6.13 -1.90
N GLY A 135 -0.96 -7.06 -1.61
CA GLY A 135 -1.91 -7.58 -2.58
C GLY A 135 -3.10 -6.65 -2.70
N CYS A 136 -3.47 -6.30 -3.92
CA CYS A 136 -4.57 -5.40 -4.22
C CYS A 136 -5.63 -6.09 -5.07
N LEU A 137 -6.88 -5.70 -4.88
CA LEU A 137 -8.04 -6.10 -5.67
C LEU A 137 -8.56 -4.90 -6.45
N LYS A 138 -8.98 -5.13 -7.68
CA LYS A 138 -9.64 -4.13 -8.50
C LYS A 138 -11.02 -3.79 -7.91
N VAL A 139 -11.35 -2.51 -7.85
CA VAL A 139 -12.67 -2.04 -7.48
C VAL A 139 -13.49 -1.87 -8.76
N ASN A 140 -14.72 -2.41 -8.79
CA ASN A 140 -15.61 -2.23 -9.93
C ASN A 140 -15.89 -0.75 -10.18
N ALA A 141 -15.81 -0.37 -11.45
CA ALA A 141 -15.76 0.99 -11.95
C ALA A 141 -17.04 1.83 -11.81
N GLU A 142 -18.04 1.41 -11.03
CA GLU A 142 -19.27 2.22 -10.82
C GLU A 142 -18.99 3.60 -10.21
N TYR A 143 -17.82 3.79 -9.59
CA TYR A 143 -17.46 5.05 -8.90
C TYR A 143 -16.10 5.65 -9.34
N HIS A 144 -15.35 4.99 -10.24
CA HIS A 144 -14.05 5.47 -10.69
C HIS A 144 -13.90 5.31 -12.20
N SER A 145 -13.47 6.34 -12.88
CA SER A 145 -13.27 6.36 -14.35
C SER A 145 -12.04 5.57 -14.82
N SER A 146 -11.22 5.04 -13.91
CA SER A 146 -10.00 4.29 -14.17
C SER A 146 -9.95 3.01 -13.34
N SER A 147 -9.06 2.09 -13.68
CA SER A 147 -8.81 0.86 -12.90
C SER A 147 -8.21 1.22 -11.54
N CYS A 148 -9.07 1.41 -10.54
CA CYS A 148 -8.68 1.67 -9.17
C CYS A 148 -8.54 0.34 -8.41
N TYR A 149 -7.47 0.22 -7.64
CA TYR A 149 -7.18 -0.93 -6.81
C TYR A 149 -7.24 -0.54 -5.33
N VAL A 150 -7.63 -1.48 -4.49
CA VAL A 150 -7.61 -1.30 -3.03
C VAL A 150 -6.78 -2.40 -2.37
N PRO A 151 -6.00 -2.09 -1.36
CA PRO A 151 -5.25 -3.09 -0.61
C PRO A 151 -6.18 -4.13 0.02
N SER A 152 -5.91 -5.41 -0.24
CA SER A 152 -6.66 -6.55 0.29
C SER A 152 -5.83 -7.43 1.19
N SER A 153 -4.51 -7.44 1.02
CA SER A 153 -3.59 -8.23 1.84
C SER A 153 -2.28 -7.50 2.04
N LEU A 154 -1.63 -7.81 3.15
CA LEU A 154 -0.29 -7.34 3.46
C LEU A 154 0.55 -8.51 3.97
N GLN A 155 1.72 -8.67 3.40
CA GLN A 155 2.65 -9.74 3.72
C GLN A 155 4.04 -9.16 4.02
N LEU A 156 4.78 -9.81 4.93
CA LEU A 156 6.18 -9.54 5.15
C LEU A 156 6.99 -10.36 4.16
N LEU A 157 7.74 -9.70 3.31
CA LEU A 157 8.73 -10.35 2.45
C LEU A 157 9.96 -10.72 3.28
N LYS A 158 10.33 -11.99 3.22
CA LYS A 158 11.61 -12.46 3.74
C LYS A 158 12.46 -12.86 2.53
N PRO A 159 13.70 -12.34 2.38
CA PRO A 159 14.53 -12.60 1.21
C PRO A 159 14.66 -14.08 0.87
N GLU A 160 14.76 -14.92 1.90
CA GLU A 160 14.87 -16.38 1.77
C GLU A 160 13.59 -17.08 1.31
N LYS A 161 12.46 -16.38 1.31
CA LYS A 161 11.13 -16.91 0.93
C LYS A 161 10.58 -16.30 -0.36
N VAL A 162 11.29 -15.35 -0.95
CA VAL A 162 10.90 -14.80 -2.25
C VAL A 162 11.21 -15.88 -3.29
N ASP A 163 10.16 -16.48 -3.85
CA ASP A 163 10.32 -17.41 -4.94
C ASP A 163 10.73 -16.67 -6.21
N MET A 164 12.04 -16.67 -6.47
CA MET A 164 12.62 -16.04 -7.66
C MET A 164 12.10 -16.66 -8.97
N LYS A 165 11.55 -17.88 -8.93
CA LYS A 165 10.95 -18.54 -10.09
C LYS A 165 9.51 -18.08 -10.34
N SER A 166 8.77 -17.73 -9.29
CA SER A 166 7.43 -17.12 -9.42
C SER A 166 7.49 -15.62 -9.70
N SER A 167 8.68 -15.02 -9.64
CA SER A 167 8.91 -13.61 -9.95
C SER A 167 8.77 -13.25 -11.42
N GLY A 168 8.29 -14.17 -12.26
CA GLY A 168 8.28 -14.13 -13.72
C GLY A 168 7.65 -12.93 -14.43
N GLU A 169 7.09 -11.96 -13.72
CA GLU A 169 6.62 -10.69 -14.27
C GLU A 169 6.67 -9.59 -13.20
N ARG A 170 7.81 -9.41 -12.54
CA ARG A 170 8.02 -8.26 -11.66
C ARG A 170 8.45 -7.08 -12.52
N MET A 171 7.54 -6.12 -12.65
CA MET A 171 7.80 -4.91 -13.42
C MET A 171 8.25 -3.80 -12.48
N PRO A 172 9.36 -3.11 -12.77
CA PRO A 172 9.84 -2.01 -11.95
C PRO A 172 8.86 -0.83 -11.94
N ILE A 173 8.81 -0.12 -10.83
CA ILE A 173 8.10 1.15 -10.74
C ILE A 173 8.99 2.23 -11.34
N VAL A 174 8.46 2.95 -12.32
CA VAL A 174 9.12 4.05 -13.03
C VAL A 174 8.88 5.37 -12.28
N ALA A 175 7.63 5.61 -11.88
CA ALA A 175 7.26 6.80 -11.12
C ALA A 175 6.06 6.51 -10.21
N MET A 176 5.97 7.26 -9.13
CA MET A 176 4.83 7.25 -8.23
C MET A 176 4.42 8.67 -7.87
N LEU A 177 3.13 8.95 -8.00
CA LEU A 177 2.53 10.21 -7.66
C LEU A 177 1.42 10.00 -6.64
N SER A 178 1.09 11.03 -5.88
CA SER A 178 -0.06 11.00 -4.99
C SER A 178 -0.92 12.25 -5.11
N LYS A 179 -2.15 12.11 -4.68
CA LYS A 179 -3.10 13.19 -4.43
C LYS A 179 -3.91 12.87 -3.18
N ASP A 180 -4.50 13.87 -2.57
CA ASP A 180 -5.60 13.64 -1.65
C ASP A 180 -6.80 13.07 -2.42
N ALA A 181 -7.51 12.09 -1.83
CA ALA A 181 -8.61 11.39 -2.50
C ALA A 181 -9.76 12.33 -2.94
N SER A 182 -9.87 13.53 -2.36
CA SER A 182 -10.79 14.58 -2.74
C SER A 182 -10.29 15.49 -3.87
N ALA A 183 -8.99 15.44 -4.20
CA ALA A 183 -8.38 16.28 -5.22
C ALA A 183 -8.66 15.74 -6.63
N LYS A 184 -8.77 16.66 -7.61
CA LYS A 184 -9.03 16.28 -9.00
C LYS A 184 -7.81 15.74 -9.73
N GLY A 185 -6.62 16.21 -9.39
CA GLY A 185 -5.37 15.84 -10.06
C GLY A 185 -4.30 15.39 -9.07
N TYR A 186 -3.31 14.65 -9.59
CA TYR A 186 -2.11 14.28 -8.83
C TYR A 186 -1.19 15.48 -8.75
N ASP A 187 -0.77 15.87 -7.56
CA ASP A 187 -0.03 17.09 -7.27
C ASP A 187 1.32 16.86 -6.57
N THR A 188 1.57 15.62 -6.15
CA THR A 188 2.78 15.29 -5.40
C THR A 188 3.52 14.15 -6.07
N LEU A 189 4.75 14.40 -6.54
CA LEU A 189 5.68 13.38 -7.01
C LEU A 189 6.41 12.78 -5.81
N LEU A 190 6.34 11.45 -5.66
CA LEU A 190 6.89 10.72 -4.51
C LEU A 190 8.15 9.93 -4.85
N TYR A 191 8.22 9.41 -6.07
CA TYR A 191 9.30 8.55 -6.52
C TYR A 191 9.48 8.65 -8.03
N VAL A 192 10.71 8.65 -8.47
CA VAL A 192 11.11 8.52 -9.88
C VAL A 192 12.32 7.60 -9.94
N ASN A 193 12.28 6.67 -10.89
CA ASN A 193 13.47 5.95 -11.33
C ASN A 193 14.01 6.65 -12.58
N GLU A 194 15.10 7.42 -12.42
CA GLU A 194 15.64 8.28 -13.48
C GLU A 194 16.09 7.47 -14.70
N GLU A 195 16.67 6.29 -14.50
CA GLU A 195 17.15 5.42 -15.59
C GLU A 195 15.99 4.94 -16.48
N LEU A 196 14.86 4.59 -15.87
CA LEU A 196 13.68 4.13 -16.58
C LEU A 196 12.81 5.28 -17.09
N LEU A 197 12.89 6.45 -16.50
CA LEU A 197 12.12 7.62 -16.90
C LEU A 197 12.54 8.11 -18.28
N GLU A 198 13.84 8.14 -18.58
CA GLU A 198 14.34 8.58 -19.88
C GLU A 198 13.82 7.71 -21.01
N SER A 199 13.82 6.38 -20.83
CA SER A 199 13.30 5.44 -21.80
C SER A 199 11.77 5.44 -21.94
N SER A 200 11.06 5.98 -20.94
CA SER A 200 9.60 5.99 -20.85
C SER A 200 8.97 7.37 -21.11
N ARG A 201 9.77 8.38 -21.48
CA ARG A 201 9.32 9.78 -21.63
C ARG A 201 8.11 9.97 -22.51
N ASP A 202 8.02 9.26 -23.63
CA ASP A 202 6.90 9.38 -24.55
C ASP A 202 5.59 8.86 -23.95
N SER A 203 5.67 7.78 -23.18
CA SER A 203 4.52 7.16 -22.50
C SER A 203 4.08 7.94 -21.25
N LEU A 204 5.02 8.58 -20.55
CA LEU A 204 4.78 9.39 -19.37
C LEU A 204 4.52 10.87 -19.70
N GLY A 205 4.77 11.30 -20.95
CA GLY A 205 4.64 12.69 -21.37
C GLY A 205 3.28 13.32 -21.14
N PHE A 206 2.23 12.51 -21.08
CA PHE A 206 0.89 12.95 -20.69
C PHE A 206 0.80 13.27 -19.19
N ILE A 207 1.41 12.45 -18.35
CA ILE A 207 1.38 12.62 -16.88
C ILE A 207 2.26 13.81 -16.50
N ILE A 208 3.46 13.89 -17.06
CA ILE A 208 4.42 14.98 -16.80
C ILE A 208 3.86 16.34 -17.26
N ARG A 209 3.15 16.40 -18.39
CA ARG A 209 2.48 17.63 -18.86
C ARG A 209 1.33 18.04 -17.95
N SER A 210 0.69 17.11 -17.25
CA SER A 210 -0.37 17.41 -16.26
C SER A 210 0.18 18.07 -15.00
N PHE A 211 1.50 17.96 -14.75
CA PHE A 211 2.18 18.53 -13.57
C PHE A 211 2.79 19.90 -13.82
N GLY A 212 2.74 20.43 -15.04
CA GLY A 212 3.40 21.72 -15.35
C GLY A 212 4.91 21.64 -15.13
N ASP A 213 5.64 22.32 -15.96
CA ASP A 213 7.09 22.54 -15.99
C ASP A 213 8.00 21.47 -15.35
N THR A 214 8.76 20.81 -16.21
CA THR A 214 9.77 19.80 -15.86
C THR A 214 10.89 20.29 -14.93
N ASP A 215 10.93 21.55 -14.57
CA ASP A 215 11.93 22.09 -13.63
C ASP A 215 11.71 21.65 -12.19
N ALA A 216 10.50 21.27 -11.81
CA ALA A 216 10.21 20.66 -10.49
C ALA A 216 10.79 19.23 -10.33
N LEU A 217 11.23 18.60 -11.41
CA LEU A 217 11.85 17.26 -11.41
C LEU A 217 13.39 17.33 -11.29
N ARG A 218 13.98 18.52 -11.20
CA ARG A 218 15.44 18.73 -11.16
C ARG A 218 15.97 19.17 -9.78
N THR A 219 15.14 19.19 -8.77
CA THR A 219 15.54 19.41 -7.37
C THR A 219 15.37 18.14 -6.57
#